data_eeae25170840bcc3963ee016e31e0c01
#
_entry.id   eeae25170840bcc3963ee016e31e0c01
#
_cell.length_a   1.000
_cell.length_b   1.000
_cell.length_c   1.000
_cell.angle_alpha   90.00
_cell.angle_beta   90.00
_cell.angle_gamma   90.00
#
_symmetry.space_group_name_H-M   'P 1'
#
loop_
_entity.id
_entity.type
_entity.pdbx_description
1 polymer ?
#
loop_
_entity_poly.entity_id
_entity_poly.type
_entity_poly.pdbx_seq_one_letter_code
_entity_poly.pdbx_strand_id
1 'polypeptide(L)'
;MNRNSTVDALVLSVKPAAGENNRLASVLSPDKGIFNAVVYGGRKGRLKSLVSPYHSGKMWLYSDAVKHSVKITDFNPEHYRSGIRDNIYKACAAALCAELILKTQGAADTSSVWILANGFLDGLHLCSEEEAHTGVLRFLWRYIGLMGVQDNLCTCRYCG
;
A
#
# COMPACT_ATOMS: atom_id res chain seq x y z
N MET A 1 4.77 -17.83 -21.14
CA MET A 1 4.65 -16.99 -19.93
C MET A 1 3.44 -16.08 -20.12
N ASN A 2 2.45 -16.15 -19.25
CA ASN A 2 1.21 -15.39 -19.43
C ASN A 2 1.51 -13.89 -19.18
N ARG A 3 1.34 -13.04 -20.23
CA ARG A 3 1.64 -11.59 -20.14
C ARG A 3 0.62 -10.82 -19.30
N ASN A 4 -0.59 -11.37 -19.15
CA ASN A 4 -1.67 -10.78 -18.37
C ASN A 4 -1.79 -11.50 -17.03
N SER A 5 -1.96 -10.75 -15.95
CA SER A 5 -2.24 -11.28 -14.62
C SER A 5 -3.19 -10.35 -13.86
N THR A 6 -3.97 -10.93 -12.95
CA THR A 6 -4.84 -10.18 -12.04
C THR A 6 -4.34 -10.42 -10.62
N VAL A 7 -4.30 -9.37 -9.82
CA VAL A 7 -3.81 -9.43 -8.43
C VAL A 7 -4.72 -8.59 -7.52
N ASP A 8 -4.77 -8.95 -6.25
CA ASP A 8 -5.24 -8.04 -5.22
C ASP A 8 -4.14 -7.03 -4.93
N ALA A 9 -4.49 -5.75 -4.95
CA ALA A 9 -3.53 -4.64 -4.97
C ALA A 9 -3.91 -3.53 -4.01
N LEU A 10 -2.97 -3.09 -3.17
CA LEU A 10 -3.03 -1.86 -2.39
C LEU A 10 -2.03 -0.86 -2.99
N VAL A 11 -2.51 0.29 -3.42
CA VAL A 11 -1.65 1.36 -3.94
C VAL A 11 -1.00 2.09 -2.77
N LEU A 12 0.30 1.94 -2.60
CA LEU A 12 1.06 2.59 -1.53
C LEU A 12 1.44 4.02 -1.90
N SER A 13 1.94 4.23 -3.12
CA SER A 13 2.33 5.56 -3.60
C SER A 13 2.16 5.69 -5.11
N VAL A 14 2.00 6.92 -5.57
CA VAL A 14 1.94 7.25 -7.01
C VAL A 14 2.82 8.47 -7.25
N LYS A 15 3.80 8.34 -8.15
CA LYS A 15 4.74 9.40 -8.51
C LYS A 15 4.68 9.68 -10.01
N PRO A 16 5.06 10.89 -10.47
CA PRO A 16 5.27 11.13 -11.90
C PRO A 16 6.30 10.14 -12.47
N ALA A 17 6.08 9.68 -13.69
CA ALA A 17 7.01 8.81 -14.42
C ALA A 17 7.44 9.47 -15.73
N ALA A 18 8.48 8.94 -16.36
CA ALA A 18 8.95 9.42 -17.65
C ALA A 18 7.84 9.33 -18.71
N GLY A 19 7.72 10.37 -19.53
CA GLY A 19 6.67 10.53 -20.53
C GLY A 19 5.51 11.40 -20.04
N GLU A 20 4.83 12.02 -21.02
CA GLU A 20 3.74 12.95 -20.75
C GLU A 20 2.57 12.27 -20.04
N ASN A 21 2.23 12.73 -18.85
CA ASN A 21 1.14 12.22 -18.00
C ASN A 21 1.27 10.76 -17.48
N ASN A 22 2.40 10.10 -17.63
CA ASN A 22 2.61 8.79 -17.05
C ASN A 22 2.83 8.88 -15.53
N ARG A 23 2.41 7.84 -14.81
CA ARG A 23 2.63 7.71 -13.37
C ARG A 23 3.20 6.34 -13.05
N LEU A 24 4.06 6.29 -12.06
CA LEU A 24 4.57 5.05 -11.47
C LEU A 24 3.85 4.81 -10.14
N ALA A 25 3.15 3.71 -10.04
CA ALA A 25 2.50 3.27 -8.81
C ALA A 25 3.38 2.21 -8.13
N SER A 26 3.64 2.39 -6.83
CA SER A 26 4.20 1.33 -5.98
C SER A 26 3.03 0.62 -5.31
N VAL A 27 2.97 -0.68 -5.48
CA VAL A 27 1.81 -1.51 -5.13
C VAL A 27 2.26 -2.64 -4.21
N LEU A 28 1.48 -2.89 -3.16
CA LEU A 28 1.58 -4.09 -2.33
C LEU A 28 0.52 -5.10 -2.78
N SER A 29 0.91 -6.35 -2.94
CA SER A 29 0.02 -7.49 -3.20
C SER A 29 0.36 -8.63 -2.24
N PRO A 30 -0.64 -9.36 -1.71
CA PRO A 30 -0.37 -10.48 -0.81
C PRO A 30 0.45 -11.59 -1.50
N ASP A 31 0.24 -11.79 -2.81
CA ASP A 31 0.86 -12.89 -3.55
C ASP A 31 2.19 -12.49 -4.24
N LYS A 32 2.32 -11.22 -4.65
CA LYS A 32 3.48 -10.74 -5.42
C LYS A 32 4.43 -9.85 -4.62
N GLY A 33 4.09 -9.53 -3.37
CA GLY A 33 4.86 -8.59 -2.59
C GLY A 33 4.75 -7.16 -3.12
N ILE A 34 5.83 -6.39 -2.96
CA ILE A 34 5.90 -5.01 -3.44
C ILE A 34 6.45 -4.98 -4.86
N PHE A 35 5.76 -4.28 -5.75
CA PHE A 35 6.22 -4.06 -7.12
C PHE A 35 5.82 -2.67 -7.61
N ASN A 36 6.50 -2.23 -8.67
CA ASN A 36 6.20 -0.98 -9.36
C ASN A 36 5.50 -1.26 -10.68
N ALA A 37 4.46 -0.48 -10.97
CA ALA A 37 3.73 -0.61 -12.22
C ALA A 37 3.40 0.78 -12.80
N VAL A 38 3.45 0.88 -14.13
CA VAL A 38 3.21 2.13 -14.85
C VAL A 38 1.74 2.27 -15.19
N VAL A 39 1.19 3.43 -14.88
CA VAL A 39 -0.12 3.89 -15.37
C VAL A 39 0.13 4.85 -16.53
N TYR A 40 -0.23 4.45 -17.74
CA TYR A 40 -0.14 5.33 -18.89
C TYR A 40 -1.31 6.32 -18.88
N GLY A 41 -0.98 7.60 -18.90
CA GLY A 41 -1.95 8.68 -18.79
C GLY A 41 -2.39 9.17 -20.17
N GLY A 42 -3.52 8.69 -20.68
CA GLY A 42 -4.25 9.48 -21.67
C GLY A 42 -4.89 10.72 -21.01
N ARG A 43 -5.10 11.81 -21.75
CA ARG A 43 -5.65 13.09 -21.26
C ARG A 43 -6.96 12.98 -20.45
N LYS A 44 -7.74 11.90 -20.60
CA LYS A 44 -9.04 11.64 -19.95
C LYS A 44 -9.10 10.26 -19.26
N GLY A 45 -7.98 9.72 -18.82
CA GLY A 45 -7.92 8.36 -18.31
C GLY A 45 -8.62 8.18 -16.95
N ARG A 46 -9.79 7.54 -16.93
CA ARG A 46 -10.49 7.05 -15.73
C ARG A 46 -9.52 6.26 -14.81
N LEU A 47 -8.65 5.45 -15.38
CA LEU A 47 -7.67 4.66 -14.64
C LEU A 47 -6.75 5.52 -13.76
N LYS A 48 -6.42 6.75 -14.21
CA LYS A 48 -5.57 7.68 -13.47
C LYS A 48 -6.19 8.16 -12.15
N SER A 49 -7.52 8.28 -12.07
CA SER A 49 -8.23 8.64 -10.84
C SER A 49 -8.45 7.43 -9.93
N LEU A 50 -8.61 6.23 -10.52
CA LEU A 50 -8.79 4.99 -9.76
C LEU A 50 -7.48 4.58 -9.07
N VAL A 51 -6.34 4.64 -9.77
CA VAL A 51 -5.02 4.34 -9.21
C VAL A 51 -4.54 5.54 -8.38
N SER A 52 -5.02 5.58 -7.15
CA SER A 52 -4.72 6.62 -6.16
C SER A 52 -4.15 5.98 -4.90
N PRO A 53 -3.25 6.67 -4.15
CA PRO A 53 -2.71 6.16 -2.90
C PRO A 53 -3.82 5.73 -1.94
N TYR A 54 -3.58 4.61 -1.27
CA TYR A 54 -4.44 3.98 -0.26
C TYR A 54 -5.70 3.30 -0.80
N HIS A 55 -5.98 3.35 -2.11
CA HIS A 55 -7.02 2.54 -2.72
C HIS A 55 -6.56 1.07 -2.79
N SER A 56 -7.46 0.13 -2.50
CA SER A 56 -7.20 -1.30 -2.69
C SER A 56 -8.35 -2.00 -3.40
N GLY A 57 -8.02 -3.06 -4.14
CA GLY A 57 -8.96 -3.84 -4.93
C GLY A 57 -8.26 -4.69 -5.99
N LYS A 58 -9.00 -5.13 -6.99
CA LYS A 58 -8.48 -5.96 -8.08
C LYS A 58 -7.81 -5.14 -9.17
N MET A 59 -6.58 -5.54 -9.50
CA MET A 59 -5.74 -4.86 -10.48
C MET A 59 -5.33 -5.82 -11.60
N TRP A 60 -5.51 -5.38 -12.85
CA TRP A 60 -5.09 -6.12 -14.05
C TRP A 60 -3.77 -5.55 -14.53
N LEU A 61 -2.82 -6.45 -14.74
CA LEU A 61 -1.44 -6.13 -15.08
C LEU A 61 -1.06 -6.76 -16.42
N TYR A 62 -0.27 -6.03 -17.19
CA TYR A 62 0.42 -6.54 -18.37
C TYR A 62 1.93 -6.45 -18.15
N SER A 63 2.61 -7.58 -18.24
CA SER A 63 4.07 -7.66 -18.10
C SER A 63 4.73 -7.68 -19.48
N ASP A 64 5.58 -6.68 -19.72
CA ASP A 64 6.40 -6.62 -20.93
C ASP A 64 7.80 -7.19 -20.63
N ALA A 65 8.05 -8.41 -21.11
CA ALA A 65 9.32 -9.09 -20.87
C ALA A 65 10.51 -8.42 -21.56
N VAL A 66 10.28 -7.71 -22.65
CA VAL A 66 11.35 -7.01 -23.42
C VAL A 66 11.76 -5.73 -22.72
N LYS A 67 10.79 -4.97 -22.20
CA LYS A 67 11.03 -3.71 -21.49
C LYS A 67 11.24 -3.87 -19.98
N HIS A 68 11.17 -5.09 -19.46
CA HIS A 68 11.21 -5.37 -18.01
C HIS A 68 10.28 -4.46 -17.21
N SER A 69 9.09 -4.18 -17.74
CA SER A 69 8.14 -3.25 -17.14
C SER A 69 6.77 -3.89 -16.95
N VAL A 70 6.10 -3.47 -15.88
CA VAL A 70 4.72 -3.86 -15.58
C VAL A 70 3.82 -2.66 -15.83
N LYS A 71 2.73 -2.87 -16.56
CA LYS A 71 1.72 -1.87 -16.86
C LYS A 71 0.42 -2.23 -16.18
N ILE A 72 -0.23 -1.24 -15.57
CA ILE A 72 -1.61 -1.37 -15.09
C ILE A 72 -2.53 -1.16 -16.29
N THR A 73 -3.31 -2.20 -16.65
CA THR A 73 -4.27 -2.14 -17.75
C THR A 73 -5.65 -1.74 -17.25
N ASP A 74 -6.03 -2.19 -16.06
CA ASP A 74 -7.28 -1.80 -15.39
C ASP A 74 -7.13 -1.92 -13.87
N PHE A 75 -8.00 -1.22 -13.13
CA PHE A 75 -8.08 -1.28 -11.69
C PHE A 75 -9.53 -1.07 -11.24
N ASN A 76 -10.04 -1.99 -10.44
CA ASN A 76 -11.34 -1.91 -9.79
C ASN A 76 -11.14 -1.77 -8.27
N PRO A 77 -11.10 -0.55 -7.73
CA PRO A 77 -10.97 -0.35 -6.29
C PRO A 77 -12.26 -0.82 -5.59
N GLU A 78 -12.08 -1.63 -4.55
CA GLU A 78 -13.13 -2.04 -3.62
C GLU A 78 -13.18 -1.11 -2.41
N HIS A 79 -12.01 -0.53 -2.03
CA HIS A 79 -11.85 0.41 -0.93
C HIS A 79 -11.25 1.74 -1.43
N TYR A 80 -12.03 2.80 -1.40
CA TYR A 80 -11.63 4.15 -1.89
C TYR A 80 -11.00 5.04 -0.82
N ARG A 81 -11.28 4.86 0.43
CA ARG A 81 -10.72 5.56 1.63
C ARG A 81 -10.57 7.08 1.48
N SER A 82 -11.57 7.73 0.91
CA SER A 82 -11.56 9.18 0.67
C SER A 82 -11.37 10.00 1.96
N GLY A 83 -11.94 9.57 3.08
CA GLY A 83 -11.86 10.25 4.38
C GLY A 83 -10.44 10.38 4.96
N ILE A 84 -9.45 9.67 4.42
CA ILE A 84 -8.04 9.87 4.81
C ILE A 84 -7.54 11.25 4.36
N ARG A 85 -8.01 11.74 3.21
CA ARG A 85 -7.55 13.01 2.62
C ARG A 85 -8.18 14.24 3.27
N ASP A 86 -9.29 14.07 3.97
CA ASP A 86 -10.04 15.17 4.56
C ASP A 86 -9.40 15.66 5.87
N ASN A 87 -8.41 14.93 6.39
CA ASN A 87 -7.73 15.25 7.63
C ASN A 87 -6.22 15.08 7.50
N ILE A 88 -5.45 16.12 7.84
CA ILE A 88 -3.99 16.14 7.68
C ILE A 88 -3.29 15.05 8.51
N TYR A 89 -3.77 14.81 9.75
CA TYR A 89 -3.20 13.78 10.61
C TYR A 89 -3.38 12.39 10.01
N LYS A 90 -4.59 12.07 9.55
CA LYS A 90 -4.88 10.79 8.88
C LYS A 90 -4.05 10.61 7.61
N ALA A 91 -3.89 11.68 6.83
CA ALA A 91 -3.06 11.66 5.63
C ALA A 91 -1.59 11.37 5.96
N CYS A 92 -1.04 12.01 7.01
CA CYS A 92 0.32 11.75 7.49
C CYS A 92 0.48 10.33 8.05
N ALA A 93 -0.51 9.82 8.80
CA ALA A 93 -0.52 8.46 9.33
C ALA A 93 -0.54 7.40 8.22
N ALA A 94 -1.35 7.62 7.19
CA ALA A 94 -1.39 6.74 6.01
C ALA A 94 -0.07 6.79 5.21
N ALA A 95 0.54 7.98 5.08
CA ALA A 95 1.84 8.14 4.44
C ALA A 95 2.95 7.42 5.22
N LEU A 96 2.95 7.51 6.55
CA LEU A 96 3.86 6.77 7.42
C LEU A 96 3.73 5.25 7.21
N CYS A 97 2.51 4.73 7.19
CA CYS A 97 2.24 3.32 6.90
C CYS A 97 2.85 2.89 5.56
N ALA A 98 2.54 3.64 4.50
CA ALA A 98 3.05 3.33 3.15
C ALA A 98 4.59 3.41 3.07
N GLU A 99 5.20 4.43 3.69
CA GLU A 99 6.65 4.62 3.70
C GLU A 99 7.36 3.49 4.46
N LEU A 100 6.85 3.07 5.62
CA LEU A 100 7.39 1.94 6.37
C LEU A 100 7.36 0.66 5.53
N ILE A 101 6.22 0.35 4.91
CA ILE A 101 6.09 -0.84 4.05
C ILE A 101 7.08 -0.79 2.89
N LEU A 102 7.22 0.36 2.23
CA LEU A 102 8.15 0.53 1.11
C LEU A 102 9.62 0.40 1.54
N LYS A 103 9.99 0.99 2.69
CA LYS A 103 11.38 0.98 3.20
C LYS A 103 11.82 -0.39 3.69
N THR A 104 10.90 -1.15 4.27
CA THR A 104 11.18 -2.50 4.79
C THR A 104 10.89 -3.60 3.78
N GLN A 105 10.53 -3.25 2.54
CA GLN A 105 10.17 -4.20 1.47
C GLN A 105 9.04 -5.18 1.88
N GLY A 106 8.08 -4.69 2.67
CA GLY A 106 6.93 -5.48 3.12
C GLY A 106 7.25 -6.41 4.30
N ALA A 107 8.33 -6.17 5.04
CA ALA A 107 8.81 -7.05 6.11
C ALA A 107 9.03 -8.51 5.62
N ALA A 108 8.92 -9.49 6.52
CA ALA A 108 9.18 -10.90 6.18
C ALA A 108 7.97 -11.61 5.54
N ASP A 109 6.74 -11.16 5.85
CA ASP A 109 5.49 -11.75 5.36
C ASP A 109 4.56 -10.70 4.77
N THR A 110 4.53 -10.66 3.44
CA THR A 110 3.72 -9.70 2.68
C THR A 110 2.22 -9.90 2.86
N SER A 111 1.75 -11.13 3.13
CA SER A 111 0.33 -11.41 3.36
C SER A 111 -0.15 -10.80 4.69
N SER A 112 0.63 -10.97 5.76
CA SER A 112 0.33 -10.35 7.06
C SER A 112 0.40 -8.83 6.99
N VAL A 113 1.39 -8.28 6.27
CA VAL A 113 1.50 -6.82 6.04
C VAL A 113 0.32 -6.31 5.23
N TRP A 114 -0.15 -7.04 4.22
CA TRP A 114 -1.36 -6.73 3.45
C TRP A 114 -2.59 -6.59 4.36
N ILE A 115 -2.83 -7.57 5.23
CA ILE A 115 -3.97 -7.57 6.16
C ILE A 115 -3.85 -6.39 7.14
N LEU A 116 -2.68 -6.20 7.74
CA LEU A 116 -2.43 -5.13 8.70
C LEU A 116 -2.60 -3.74 8.07
N ALA A 117 -2.04 -3.52 6.88
CA ALA A 117 -2.11 -2.25 6.18
C ALA A 117 -3.54 -1.89 5.77
N ASN A 118 -4.29 -2.85 5.18
CA ASN A 118 -5.67 -2.62 4.79
C ASN A 118 -6.55 -2.33 6.01
N GLY A 119 -6.45 -3.12 7.09
CA GLY A 119 -7.21 -2.88 8.32
C GLY A 119 -6.89 -1.55 8.98
N PHE A 120 -5.61 -1.12 8.97
CA PHE A 120 -5.23 0.19 9.47
C PHE A 120 -5.79 1.34 8.64
N LEU A 121 -5.68 1.25 7.30
CA LEU A 121 -6.19 2.28 6.39
C LEU A 121 -7.73 2.36 6.39
N ASP A 122 -8.43 1.24 6.54
CA ASP A 122 -9.89 1.22 6.72
C ASP A 122 -10.28 1.88 8.04
N GLY A 123 -9.56 1.58 9.13
CA GLY A 123 -9.74 2.24 10.42
C GLY A 123 -9.52 3.76 10.32
N LEU A 124 -8.43 4.22 9.69
CA LEU A 124 -8.17 5.64 9.48
C LEU A 124 -9.27 6.34 8.67
N HIS A 125 -9.84 5.67 7.68
CA HIS A 125 -10.93 6.23 6.88
C HIS A 125 -12.16 6.56 7.74
N LEU A 126 -12.49 5.68 8.69
CA LEU A 126 -13.75 5.72 9.45
C LEU A 126 -13.65 6.41 10.81
N CYS A 127 -12.48 6.39 11.46
CA CYS A 127 -12.30 6.88 12.84
C CYS A 127 -12.29 8.41 12.95
N SER A 128 -12.39 8.93 14.17
CA SER A 128 -12.06 10.31 14.50
C SER A 128 -10.55 10.56 14.49
N GLU A 129 -10.12 11.83 14.60
CA GLU A 129 -8.70 12.15 14.71
C GLU A 129 -8.08 11.60 16.00
N GLU A 130 -8.78 11.68 17.13
CA GLU A 130 -8.32 11.15 18.41
C GLU A 130 -8.12 9.64 18.37
N GLU A 131 -9.04 8.91 17.78
CA GLU A 131 -8.94 7.46 17.58
C GLU A 131 -7.79 7.09 16.64
N ALA A 132 -7.50 7.95 15.65
CA ALA A 132 -6.40 7.75 14.73
C ALA A 132 -5.04 7.73 15.45
N HIS A 133 -4.84 8.51 16.51
CA HIS A 133 -3.61 8.48 17.33
C HIS A 133 -3.37 7.07 17.91
N THR A 134 -4.39 6.50 18.53
CA THR A 134 -4.33 5.12 19.04
C THR A 134 -4.15 4.10 17.91
N GLY A 135 -4.80 4.33 16.77
CA GLY A 135 -4.65 3.51 15.57
C GLY A 135 -3.22 3.43 15.07
N VAL A 136 -2.51 4.56 15.01
CA VAL A 136 -1.09 4.62 14.61
C VAL A 136 -0.21 3.80 15.56
N LEU A 137 -0.37 3.96 16.88
CA LEU A 137 0.40 3.21 17.87
C LEU A 137 0.17 1.70 17.74
N ARG A 138 -1.08 1.27 17.55
CA ARG A 138 -1.42 -0.14 17.33
C ARG A 138 -0.84 -0.69 16.03
N PHE A 139 -0.86 0.11 14.97
CA PHE A 139 -0.26 -0.27 13.69
C PHE A 139 1.25 -0.45 13.86
N LEU A 140 1.96 0.53 14.43
CA LEU A 140 3.40 0.47 14.63
C LEU A 140 3.81 -0.73 15.48
N TRP A 141 3.11 -0.96 16.58
CA TRP A 141 3.38 -2.09 17.47
C TRP A 141 3.26 -3.45 16.75
N ARG A 142 2.18 -3.64 16.00
CA ARG A 142 1.98 -4.87 15.21
C ARG A 142 2.99 -5.00 14.07
N TYR A 143 3.33 -3.88 13.44
CA TYR A 143 4.29 -3.87 12.33
C TYR A 143 5.70 -4.25 12.80
N ILE A 144 6.14 -3.74 13.96
CA ILE A 144 7.41 -4.13 14.61
C ILE A 144 7.40 -5.63 14.92
N GLY A 145 6.27 -6.18 15.35
CA GLY A 145 6.09 -7.63 15.54
C GLY A 145 6.28 -8.43 14.25
N LEU A 146 5.69 -7.97 13.13
CA LEU A 146 5.88 -8.61 11.83
C LEU A 146 7.33 -8.53 11.33
N MET A 147 8.08 -7.50 11.73
CA MET A 147 9.51 -7.38 11.44
C MET A 147 10.38 -8.30 12.31
N GLY A 148 9.82 -8.95 13.33
CA GLY A 148 10.56 -9.83 14.24
C GLY A 148 11.49 -9.10 15.21
N VAL A 149 11.33 -7.77 15.39
CA VAL A 149 12.17 -6.95 16.29
C VAL A 149 11.45 -6.54 17.58
N GLN A 150 10.26 -7.08 17.81
CA GLN A 150 9.49 -6.83 19.02
C GLN A 150 10.08 -7.61 20.20
N ASP A 151 10.39 -6.91 21.29
CA ASP A 151 10.85 -7.55 22.53
C ASP A 151 9.71 -8.35 23.18
N ASN A 152 10.09 -9.44 23.84
CA ASN A 152 9.16 -10.21 24.68
C ASN A 152 8.89 -9.42 25.97
N LEU A 153 7.68 -8.88 26.09
CA LEU A 153 7.28 -8.10 27.25
C LEU A 153 7.02 -8.95 28.52
N CYS A 154 6.97 -10.27 28.38
CA CYS A 154 6.71 -11.18 29.50
C CYS A 154 7.97 -11.60 30.24
N THR A 155 9.16 -11.33 29.70
CA THR A 155 10.44 -11.70 30.29
C THR A 155 11.39 -10.49 30.31
N CYS A 156 12.13 -10.33 31.40
CA CYS A 156 13.17 -9.32 31.48
C CYS A 156 14.35 -9.71 30.58
N ARG A 157 14.84 -8.77 29.76
CA ARG A 157 15.97 -8.98 28.85
C ARG A 157 17.29 -9.32 29.57
N TYR A 158 17.41 -8.96 30.86
CA TYR A 158 18.63 -9.13 31.66
C TYR A 158 18.56 -10.23 32.71
N CYS A 159 17.37 -10.62 33.17
CA CYS A 159 17.24 -11.61 34.23
C CYS A 159 16.30 -12.79 33.93
N GLY A 160 15.68 -12.81 32.75
CA GLY A 160 14.71 -13.83 32.33
C GLY A 160 13.29 -13.58 32.77
#